data_2cc0bbe7b980df30eb858f88a1ff8085
#
_entry.id   2cc0bbe7b980df30eb858f88a1ff8085
#
_cell.length_a   1.000
_cell.length_b   1.000
_cell.length_c   1.000
_cell.angle_alpha   90.00
_cell.angle_beta   90.00
_cell.angle_gamma   90.00
#
_symmetry.space_group_name_H-M   'P 1'
#
loop_
_entity.id
_entity.type
_entity.pdbx_description
1 polymer ?
#
loop_
_entity_poly.entity_id
_entity_poly.type
_entity_poly.pdbx_seq_one_letter_code
_entity_poly.pdbx_strand_id
1 'polypeptide(L)'
;MTTTDPVLVSVRNHTGVLELNRPKALNSLNPEMIDIIRRSLEEWAKDDAIEQVLIHSASEKAFCAGGDVRYAREGIADDRLDEVDAFFASEYLTNGDIAEFPKPYIAVIDGVVMGGGLGISLHGSHRVVTERAFASMPEMNIGYVTDVGVAYAAQRMVGTLSLIHI
;
A
#
# COMPACT_ATOMS: atom_id res chain seq x y z
N MET A 1 -8.38 -11.15 -16.33
CA MET A 1 -7.51 -10.02 -15.97
C MET A 1 -6.40 -9.94 -17.00
N THR A 2 -6.14 -8.79 -17.53
CA THR A 2 -5.04 -8.59 -18.49
C THR A 2 -3.73 -8.51 -17.70
N THR A 3 -2.64 -9.00 -18.27
CA THR A 3 -1.29 -8.93 -17.66
C THR A 3 -0.77 -7.49 -17.50
N THR A 4 -1.57 -6.50 -17.85
CA THR A 4 -1.25 -5.06 -17.80
C THR A 4 -1.84 -4.34 -16.60
N ASP A 5 -2.75 -4.96 -15.85
CA ASP A 5 -3.38 -4.34 -14.69
C ASP A 5 -2.31 -4.00 -13.63
N PRO A 6 -2.37 -2.82 -12.99
CA PRO A 6 -1.35 -2.38 -12.04
C PRO A 6 -1.38 -3.13 -10.70
N VAL A 7 -2.47 -3.84 -10.42
CA VAL A 7 -2.60 -4.84 -9.35
C VAL A 7 -3.26 -6.07 -9.95
N LEU A 8 -2.57 -7.21 -9.89
CA LEU A 8 -3.14 -8.48 -10.30
C LEU A 8 -3.88 -9.11 -9.13
N VAL A 9 -5.15 -9.42 -9.34
CA VAL A 9 -6.03 -10.00 -8.33
C VAL A 9 -6.29 -11.47 -8.67
N SER A 10 -6.08 -12.35 -7.72
CA SER A 10 -6.34 -13.77 -7.87
C SER A 10 -6.78 -14.41 -6.55
N VAL A 11 -7.34 -15.60 -6.62
CA VAL A 11 -7.66 -16.42 -5.45
C VAL A 11 -6.91 -17.75 -5.55
N ARG A 12 -6.21 -18.13 -4.49
CA ARG A 12 -5.47 -19.39 -4.40
C ARG A 12 -5.71 -20.03 -3.04
N ASN A 13 -6.27 -21.22 -3.02
CA ASN A 13 -6.51 -22.00 -1.78
C ASN A 13 -7.10 -21.13 -0.65
N HIS A 14 -8.27 -20.54 -0.85
CA HIS A 14 -8.96 -19.66 0.10
C HIS A 14 -8.21 -18.37 0.46
N THR A 15 -7.15 -18.02 -0.27
CA THR A 15 -6.39 -16.79 -0.08
C THR A 15 -6.67 -15.83 -1.23
N GLY A 16 -7.18 -14.64 -0.93
CA GLY A 16 -7.19 -13.52 -1.85
C GLY A 16 -5.77 -12.99 -2.02
N VAL A 17 -5.29 -12.86 -3.25
CA VAL A 17 -3.92 -12.40 -3.54
C VAL A 17 -3.96 -11.12 -4.34
N LEU A 18 -3.30 -10.10 -3.81
CA LEU A 18 -3.02 -8.81 -4.44
C LEU A 18 -1.54 -8.75 -4.81
N GLU A 19 -1.23 -8.81 -6.11
CA GLU A 19 0.14 -8.68 -6.59
C GLU A 19 0.33 -7.29 -7.22
N LEU A 20 1.14 -6.45 -6.58
CA LEU A 20 1.48 -5.12 -7.10
C LEU A 20 2.32 -5.28 -8.37
N ASN A 21 1.81 -4.76 -9.49
CA ASN A 21 2.35 -5.02 -10.83
C ASN A 21 2.62 -3.73 -11.63
N ARG A 22 3.27 -2.77 -10.99
CA ARG A 22 3.70 -1.51 -11.62
C ARG A 22 5.21 -1.30 -11.45
N PRO A 23 6.06 -2.30 -11.85
CA PRO A 23 7.50 -2.32 -11.50
C PRO A 23 8.29 -1.14 -12.09
N LYS A 24 7.87 -0.57 -13.22
CA LYS A 24 8.52 0.61 -13.83
C LYS A 24 8.40 1.87 -12.98
N ALA A 25 7.38 1.95 -12.13
CA ALA A 25 7.16 3.02 -11.16
C ALA A 25 7.44 2.55 -9.71
N LEU A 26 8.21 1.47 -9.52
CA LEU A 26 8.47 0.87 -8.21
C LEU A 26 7.18 0.64 -7.39
N ASN A 27 6.10 0.28 -8.07
CA ASN A 27 4.76 0.07 -7.51
C ASN A 27 4.19 1.29 -6.77
N SER A 28 4.59 2.53 -7.15
CA SER A 28 3.95 3.73 -6.59
C SER A 28 2.45 3.68 -6.81
N LEU A 29 1.69 3.96 -5.75
CA LEU A 29 0.24 3.87 -5.73
C LEU A 29 -0.38 4.99 -6.57
N ASN A 30 -1.21 4.62 -7.51
CA ASN A 30 -2.05 5.54 -8.27
C ASN A 30 -3.54 5.26 -7.95
N PRO A 31 -4.48 6.12 -8.39
CA PRO A 31 -5.91 5.93 -8.11
C PRO A 31 -6.44 4.56 -8.53
N GLU A 32 -6.00 4.02 -9.67
CA GLU A 32 -6.43 2.72 -10.17
C GLU A 32 -6.00 1.57 -9.24
N MET A 33 -4.76 1.60 -8.72
CA MET A 33 -4.30 0.60 -7.77
C MET A 33 -5.12 0.63 -6.48
N ILE A 34 -5.36 1.82 -5.94
CA ILE A 34 -6.16 2.01 -4.73
C ILE A 34 -7.58 1.47 -4.93
N ASP A 35 -8.21 1.78 -6.06
CA ASP A 35 -9.55 1.31 -6.38
C ASP A 35 -9.62 -0.22 -6.51
N ILE A 36 -8.63 -0.86 -7.16
CA ILE A 36 -8.56 -2.32 -7.28
C ILE A 36 -8.40 -2.94 -5.88
N ILE A 37 -7.49 -2.43 -5.05
CA ILE A 37 -7.26 -2.95 -3.69
C ILE A 37 -8.54 -2.85 -2.87
N ARG A 38 -9.18 -1.68 -2.81
CA ARG A 38 -10.39 -1.46 -2.01
C ARG A 38 -11.54 -2.36 -2.43
N ARG A 39 -11.83 -2.44 -3.73
CA ARG A 39 -12.89 -3.32 -4.25
C ARG A 39 -12.63 -4.78 -3.91
N SER A 40 -11.38 -5.23 -4.03
CA SER A 40 -11.02 -6.61 -3.70
C SER A 40 -11.22 -6.89 -2.20
N LEU A 41 -10.82 -5.96 -1.33
CA LEU A 41 -11.02 -6.09 0.12
C LEU A 41 -12.51 -6.09 0.48
N GLU A 42 -13.31 -5.20 -0.12
CA GLU A 42 -14.75 -5.14 0.12
C GLU A 42 -15.46 -6.43 -0.29
N GLU A 43 -15.09 -7.03 -1.43
CA GLU A 43 -15.61 -8.30 -1.90
C GLU A 43 -15.20 -9.44 -0.95
N TRP A 44 -13.91 -9.55 -0.65
CA TRP A 44 -13.36 -10.65 0.14
C TRP A 44 -13.73 -10.59 1.63
N ALA A 45 -14.04 -9.41 2.15
CA ALA A 45 -14.56 -9.29 3.52
C ALA A 45 -15.88 -10.03 3.70
N LYS A 46 -16.70 -10.11 2.63
CA LYS A 46 -18.06 -10.72 2.62
C LYS A 46 -18.08 -12.15 2.08
N ASP A 47 -17.01 -12.62 1.47
CA ASP A 47 -16.92 -13.95 0.85
C ASP A 47 -16.36 -14.98 1.84
N ASP A 48 -17.20 -15.85 2.36
CA ASP A 48 -16.81 -16.91 3.31
C ASP A 48 -15.79 -17.92 2.71
N ALA A 49 -15.66 -17.99 1.39
CA ALA A 49 -14.65 -18.84 0.74
C ALA A 49 -13.24 -18.27 0.84
N ILE A 50 -13.10 -16.98 1.18
CA ILE A 50 -11.80 -16.31 1.41
C ILE A 50 -11.53 -16.28 2.91
N GLU A 51 -10.46 -16.91 3.33
CA GLU A 51 -10.07 -16.98 4.75
C GLU A 51 -9.01 -15.95 5.13
N GLN A 52 -8.24 -15.45 4.16
CA GLN A 52 -7.16 -14.48 4.37
C GLN A 52 -6.82 -13.73 3.08
N VAL A 53 -6.10 -12.62 3.21
CA VAL A 53 -5.57 -11.83 2.10
C VAL A 53 -4.06 -11.76 2.17
N LEU A 54 -3.41 -11.90 1.03
CA LEU A 54 -1.98 -11.72 0.84
C LEU A 54 -1.74 -10.57 -0.12
N ILE A 55 -0.89 -9.60 0.26
CA ILE A 55 -0.37 -8.59 -0.65
C ILE A 55 1.14 -8.74 -0.80
N HIS A 56 1.61 -8.72 -2.05
CA HIS A 56 3.03 -8.78 -2.37
C HIS A 56 3.35 -8.01 -3.66
N SER A 57 4.62 -7.95 -4.02
CA SER A 57 5.09 -7.30 -5.24
C SER A 57 5.51 -8.34 -6.29
N ALA A 58 5.27 -8.06 -7.56
CA ALA A 58 5.87 -8.77 -8.70
C ALA A 58 7.35 -8.39 -8.91
N SER A 59 7.86 -7.36 -8.20
CA SER A 59 9.22 -6.83 -8.34
C SER A 59 10.07 -7.11 -7.11
N GLU A 60 11.27 -7.63 -7.31
CA GLU A 60 12.26 -7.78 -6.23
C GLU A 60 12.91 -6.44 -5.80
N LYS A 61 12.72 -5.36 -6.57
CA LYS A 61 13.30 -4.05 -6.28
C LYS A 61 12.54 -3.28 -5.23
N ALA A 62 11.22 -3.38 -5.26
CA ALA A 62 10.36 -2.63 -4.36
C ALA A 62 9.05 -3.37 -4.11
N PHE A 63 8.63 -3.39 -2.87
CA PHE A 63 7.25 -3.67 -2.54
C PHE A 63 6.37 -2.53 -3.06
N CYS A 64 6.59 -1.30 -2.57
CA CYS A 64 5.87 -0.10 -3.02
C CYS A 64 6.63 1.16 -2.57
N ALA A 65 6.91 2.06 -3.49
CA ALA A 65 7.66 3.30 -3.22
C ALA A 65 6.78 4.48 -2.73
N GLY A 66 5.52 4.23 -2.33
CA GLY A 66 4.60 5.24 -1.81
C GLY A 66 3.56 5.70 -2.82
N GLY A 67 2.86 6.79 -2.52
CA GLY A 67 1.92 7.43 -3.44
C GLY A 67 2.61 7.95 -4.71
N ASP A 68 1.89 7.98 -5.82
CA ASP A 68 2.42 8.51 -7.08
C ASP A 68 2.43 10.05 -7.03
N VAL A 69 3.51 10.62 -6.45
CA VAL A 69 3.70 12.08 -6.34
C VAL A 69 3.77 12.78 -7.70
N ARG A 70 4.08 12.04 -8.78
CA ARG A 70 4.01 12.60 -10.13
C ARG A 70 2.57 12.85 -10.52
N TYR A 71 1.68 11.88 -10.29
CA TYR A 71 0.24 12.04 -10.51
C TYR A 71 -0.31 13.25 -9.74
N ALA A 72 0.01 13.35 -8.45
CA ALA A 72 -0.42 14.49 -7.62
C ALA A 72 0.12 15.83 -8.15
N ARG A 73 1.41 15.91 -8.49
CA ARG A 73 2.03 17.13 -9.03
C ARG A 73 1.41 17.54 -10.35
N GLU A 74 1.20 16.60 -11.27
CA GLU A 74 0.56 16.88 -12.56
C GLU A 74 -0.89 17.32 -12.37
N GLY A 75 -1.63 16.68 -11.47
CA GLY A 75 -2.99 17.07 -11.11
C GLY A 75 -3.07 18.51 -10.58
N ILE A 76 -2.14 18.91 -9.70
CA ILE A 76 -2.06 20.29 -9.20
C ILE A 76 -1.71 21.27 -10.32
N ALA A 77 -0.75 20.93 -11.18
CA ALA A 77 -0.33 21.80 -12.28
C ALA A 77 -1.44 22.01 -13.34
N ASP A 78 -2.32 21.02 -13.49
CA ASP A 78 -3.45 21.03 -14.42
C ASP A 78 -4.76 21.51 -13.78
N ASP A 79 -4.72 22.08 -12.57
CA ASP A 79 -5.87 22.56 -11.79
C ASP A 79 -6.95 21.48 -11.50
N ARG A 80 -6.51 20.21 -11.36
CA ARG A 80 -7.35 19.04 -11.00
C ARG A 80 -7.27 18.70 -9.51
N LEU A 81 -7.41 19.72 -8.64
CA LEU A 81 -7.24 19.57 -7.20
C LEU A 81 -8.21 18.55 -6.59
N ASP A 82 -9.47 18.55 -7.03
CA ASP A 82 -10.49 17.61 -6.53
C ASP A 82 -10.09 16.14 -6.79
N GLU A 83 -9.44 15.85 -7.92
CA GLU A 83 -8.96 14.49 -8.23
C GLU A 83 -7.80 14.09 -7.33
N VAL A 84 -6.90 15.03 -7.03
CA VAL A 84 -5.75 14.80 -6.13
C VAL A 84 -6.23 14.56 -4.70
N ASP A 85 -7.17 15.38 -4.23
CA ASP A 85 -7.77 15.23 -2.90
C ASP A 85 -8.53 13.91 -2.79
N ALA A 86 -9.28 13.53 -3.82
CA ALA A 86 -9.98 12.24 -3.87
C ALA A 86 -9.02 11.06 -3.84
N PHE A 87 -7.85 11.16 -4.50
CA PHE A 87 -6.83 10.13 -4.47
C PHE A 87 -6.29 9.93 -3.05
N PHE A 88 -5.85 10.99 -2.36
CA PHE A 88 -5.34 10.87 -0.99
C PHE A 88 -6.42 10.42 -0.01
N ALA A 89 -7.65 10.93 -0.14
CA ALA A 89 -8.76 10.47 0.68
C ALA A 89 -9.01 8.96 0.51
N SER A 90 -8.99 8.46 -0.73
CA SER A 90 -9.15 7.03 -1.03
C SER A 90 -7.99 6.20 -0.49
N GLU A 91 -6.75 6.70 -0.54
CA GLU A 91 -5.58 6.03 0.05
C GLU A 91 -5.73 5.88 1.56
N TYR A 92 -6.13 6.95 2.26
CA TYR A 92 -6.35 6.90 3.71
C TYR A 92 -7.51 6.01 4.12
N LEU A 93 -8.60 6.01 3.35
CA LEU A 93 -9.70 5.07 3.56
C LEU A 93 -9.23 3.62 3.38
N THR A 94 -8.40 3.35 2.37
CA THR A 94 -7.82 2.01 2.15
C THR A 94 -6.99 1.55 3.35
N ASN A 95 -6.21 2.44 3.96
CA ASN A 95 -5.45 2.12 5.16
C ASN A 95 -6.37 1.77 6.34
N GLY A 96 -7.50 2.48 6.48
CA GLY A 96 -8.55 2.17 7.45
C GLY A 96 -9.21 0.80 7.17
N ASP A 97 -9.59 0.56 5.91
CA ASP A 97 -10.19 -0.72 5.48
C ASP A 97 -9.27 -1.91 5.80
N ILE A 98 -7.94 -1.74 5.62
CA ILE A 98 -6.94 -2.76 5.97
C ILE A 98 -6.85 -2.95 7.48
N ALA A 99 -6.86 -1.86 8.26
CA ALA A 99 -6.77 -1.93 9.72
C ALA A 99 -7.98 -2.62 10.36
N GLU A 100 -9.17 -2.46 9.77
CA GLU A 100 -10.42 -3.02 10.22
C GLU A 100 -10.82 -4.31 9.49
N PHE A 101 -9.94 -4.82 8.60
CA PHE A 101 -10.26 -5.99 7.79
C PHE A 101 -10.56 -7.21 8.67
N PRO A 102 -11.71 -7.88 8.48
CA PRO A 102 -12.19 -8.89 9.43
C PRO A 102 -11.43 -10.22 9.38
N LYS A 103 -10.52 -10.39 8.41
CA LYS A 103 -9.74 -11.61 8.18
C LYS A 103 -8.24 -11.30 8.21
N PRO A 104 -7.35 -12.29 8.37
CA PRO A 104 -5.91 -12.05 8.28
C PRO A 104 -5.53 -11.34 6.98
N TYR A 105 -4.86 -10.18 7.10
CA TYR A 105 -4.26 -9.44 6.00
C TYR A 105 -2.74 -9.51 6.17
N ILE A 106 -2.07 -10.14 5.22
CA ILE A 106 -0.67 -10.51 5.29
C ILE A 106 0.10 -9.73 4.21
N ALA A 107 1.03 -8.86 4.61
CA ALA A 107 1.91 -8.16 3.69
C ALA A 107 3.28 -8.87 3.62
N VAL A 108 3.70 -9.25 2.41
CA VAL A 108 5.05 -9.76 2.16
C VAL A 108 5.88 -8.63 1.58
N ILE A 109 6.73 -8.06 2.44
CA ILE A 109 7.52 -6.85 2.15
C ILE A 109 8.91 -7.25 1.72
N ASP A 110 9.22 -7.03 0.46
CA ASP A 110 10.52 -7.30 -0.13
C ASP A 110 11.01 -6.08 -0.94
N GLY A 111 12.29 -5.69 -0.75
CA GLY A 111 12.83 -4.49 -1.35
C GLY A 111 12.31 -3.20 -0.72
N VAL A 112 12.24 -2.12 -1.49
CA VAL A 112 11.87 -0.78 -1.03
C VAL A 112 10.40 -0.71 -0.64
N VAL A 113 10.10 -0.15 0.55
CA VAL A 113 8.75 0.20 1.02
C VAL A 113 8.76 1.59 1.62
N MET A 114 7.98 2.51 1.05
CA MET A 114 7.98 3.94 1.47
C MET A 114 6.57 4.51 1.50
N GLY A 115 6.34 5.53 2.32
CA GLY A 115 5.11 6.32 2.35
C GLY A 115 3.84 5.48 2.31
N GLY A 116 2.98 5.68 1.32
CA GLY A 116 1.77 4.89 1.09
C GLY A 116 1.99 3.37 1.00
N GLY A 117 3.20 2.91 0.61
CA GLY A 117 3.57 1.49 0.67
C GLY A 117 3.57 0.95 2.10
N LEU A 118 4.01 1.75 3.06
CA LEU A 118 3.86 1.44 4.47
C LEU A 118 2.37 1.49 4.88
N GLY A 119 1.59 2.43 4.36
CA GLY A 119 0.16 2.51 4.60
C GLY A 119 -0.57 1.21 4.27
N ILE A 120 -0.33 0.63 3.10
CA ILE A 120 -0.99 -0.61 2.67
C ILE A 120 -0.38 -1.89 3.26
N SER A 121 0.70 -1.80 4.06
CA SER A 121 1.37 -2.97 4.64
C SER A 121 1.39 -3.01 6.16
N LEU A 122 1.46 -1.85 6.85
CA LEU A 122 1.62 -1.80 8.30
C LEU A 122 0.35 -2.06 9.08
N HIS A 123 -0.80 -1.70 8.52
CA HIS A 123 -2.09 -1.77 9.21
C HIS A 123 -2.70 -3.18 9.22
N GLY A 124 -2.21 -4.08 8.37
CA GLY A 124 -2.65 -5.48 8.36
C GLY A 124 -2.21 -6.25 9.59
N SER A 125 -2.77 -7.44 9.75
CA SER A 125 -2.53 -8.31 10.92
C SER A 125 -1.12 -8.91 10.93
N HIS A 126 -0.53 -9.19 9.77
CA HIS A 126 0.76 -9.87 9.66
C HIS A 126 1.67 -9.20 8.62
N ARG A 127 2.96 -9.13 8.94
CA ARG A 127 4.03 -8.64 8.05
C ARG A 127 5.14 -9.66 7.98
N VAL A 128 5.45 -10.10 6.77
CA VAL A 128 6.64 -10.91 6.48
C VAL A 128 7.64 -9.99 5.79
N VAL A 129 8.79 -9.79 6.41
CA VAL A 129 9.80 -8.84 5.95
C VAL A 129 11.06 -9.62 5.58
N THR A 130 11.55 -9.43 4.35
CA THR A 130 12.80 -10.06 3.93
C THR A 130 14.01 -9.22 4.34
N GLU A 131 15.21 -9.81 4.24
CA GLU A 131 16.47 -9.11 4.49
C GLU A 131 16.78 -8.00 3.47
N ARG A 132 16.06 -7.94 2.34
CA ARG A 132 16.18 -6.90 1.33
C ARG A 132 15.29 -5.71 1.58
N ALA A 133 14.39 -5.81 2.55
CA ALA A 133 13.43 -4.74 2.82
C ALA A 133 14.13 -3.48 3.34
N PHE A 134 13.78 -2.36 2.72
CA PHE A 134 14.22 -1.02 3.13
C PHE A 134 13.00 -0.13 3.31
N ALA A 135 12.70 0.20 4.57
CA ALA A 135 11.54 1.00 4.93
C ALA A 135 11.93 2.46 5.20
N SER A 136 11.14 3.40 4.68
CA SER A 136 11.38 4.84 4.86
C SER A 136 10.09 5.65 4.76
N MET A 137 10.05 6.77 5.49
CA MET A 137 9.04 7.84 5.36
C MET A 137 9.74 9.13 4.89
N PRO A 138 9.99 9.28 3.57
CA PRO A 138 10.82 10.35 3.04
C PRO A 138 10.06 11.66 2.78
N GLU A 139 8.81 11.80 3.22
CA GLU A 139 7.89 12.89 2.90
C GLU A 139 8.49 14.25 3.23
N MET A 140 9.25 14.37 4.32
CA MET A 140 9.91 15.61 4.71
C MET A 140 10.89 16.14 3.65
N ASN A 141 11.49 15.25 2.84
CA ASN A 141 12.40 15.64 1.77
C ASN A 141 11.68 16.37 0.61
N ILE A 142 10.36 16.20 0.51
CA ILE A 142 9.52 16.87 -0.49
C ILE A 142 8.59 17.90 0.13
N GLY A 143 8.82 18.27 1.41
CA GLY A 143 8.02 19.27 2.12
C GLY A 143 6.64 18.79 2.56
N TYR A 144 6.43 17.48 2.68
CA TYR A 144 5.19 16.86 3.12
C TYR A 144 5.35 16.25 4.51
N VAL A 145 4.27 16.16 5.27
CA VAL A 145 4.27 15.56 6.62
C VAL A 145 4.15 14.03 6.50
N THR A 146 4.83 13.30 7.38
CA THR A 146 4.66 11.85 7.52
C THR A 146 3.20 11.51 7.85
N ASP A 147 2.59 10.69 7.05
CA ASP A 147 1.15 10.39 7.06
C ASP A 147 0.85 8.87 7.14
N VAL A 148 -0.17 8.40 6.46
CA VAL A 148 -0.63 7.01 6.34
C VAL A 148 -0.70 6.23 7.66
N GLY A 149 -0.79 6.92 8.80
CA GLY A 149 -0.90 6.30 10.12
C GLY A 149 0.37 5.62 10.65
N VAL A 150 1.53 5.83 10.02
CA VAL A 150 2.79 5.18 10.40
C VAL A 150 3.16 5.50 11.85
N ALA A 151 3.03 6.76 12.30
CA ALA A 151 3.33 7.14 13.68
C ALA A 151 2.47 6.36 14.71
N TYR A 152 1.22 6.08 14.38
CA TYR A 152 0.33 5.26 15.22
C TYR A 152 0.73 3.78 15.22
N ALA A 153 1.02 3.22 14.05
CA ALA A 153 1.46 1.83 13.92
C ALA A 153 2.81 1.59 14.61
N ALA A 154 3.77 2.51 14.45
CA ALA A 154 5.11 2.42 15.02
C ALA A 154 5.12 2.33 16.56
N GLN A 155 4.18 3.00 17.24
CA GLN A 155 4.07 2.93 18.70
C GLN A 155 3.70 1.52 19.23
N ARG A 156 3.18 0.66 18.39
CA ARG A 156 2.74 -0.70 18.72
C ARG A 156 3.69 -1.78 18.26
N MET A 157 4.75 -1.41 17.55
CA MET A 157 5.77 -2.35 17.08
C MET A 157 6.76 -2.66 18.19
N VAL A 158 7.22 -3.92 18.24
CA VAL A 158 8.31 -4.33 19.13
C VAL A 158 9.62 -3.81 18.54
N GLY A 159 10.28 -2.91 19.29
CA GLY A 159 11.55 -2.30 18.91
C GLY A 159 11.44 -0.80 18.64
N THR A 160 12.59 -0.13 18.66
CA THR A 160 12.67 1.31 18.41
C THR A 160 12.82 1.54 16.90
N LEU A 161 11.73 1.92 16.23
CA LEU A 161 11.84 2.46 14.88
C LEU A 161 12.40 3.89 14.95
N SER A 162 13.64 4.06 14.55
CA SER A 162 14.17 5.39 14.28
C SER A 162 13.67 5.84 12.90
N LEU A 163 12.56 6.56 12.86
CA LEU A 163 12.05 7.19 11.63
C LEU A 163 12.88 8.42 11.21
N ILE A 164 13.95 8.72 11.95
CA ILE A 164 14.73 9.96 11.80
C ILE A 164 16.04 9.75 11.04
N HIS A 165 16.49 8.51 10.91
CA HIS A 165 17.75 8.21 10.19
C HIS A 165 17.43 7.72 8.77
N ILE A 166 17.24 8.66 7.90
CA ILE A 166 17.25 8.48 6.47
C ILE A 166 18.38 9.33 5.89
#